data_8ae691b5d5a4e37b2d0edcb3ffaf5ab3
#
_entry.id   8ae691b5d5a4e37b2d0edcb3ffaf5ab3
#
_cell.length_a   1.000
_cell.length_b   1.000
_cell.length_c   1.000
_cell.angle_alpha   90.00
_cell.angle_beta   90.00
_cell.angle_gamma   90.00
#
_symmetry.space_group_name_H-M   'P 1'
#
loop_
_entity.id
_entity.type
_entity.pdbx_description
1 polymer ?
#
loop_
_entity_poly.entity_id
_entity_poly.type
_entity_poly.pdbx_seq_one_letter_code
_entity_poly.pdbx_strand_id
1 'polypeptide(L)'
;MRCKGATLIVVSAAFVAACGGGGGTAGGAGNASASPSAPILNLGAPTVKLPFAGDVCQSLAATDFPGDIAGTSGWTLTKTEVIDGMAGAKTVCRYDLTSGNGSTSQPGVGYESVDNWDSAKQIAVKSTDNPYQAVPGVGEDAYLVNVFGQNVLYVKAKGYSIVISGVDPFNDLPTLKSFASAILGRI
;
A
#
# COMPACT_ATOMS: atom_id res chain seq x y z
N MET A 1 14.42 -32.87 11.12
CA MET A 1 13.53 -31.74 10.88
C MET A 1 14.40 -30.54 10.50
N ARG A 2 14.33 -30.10 9.23
CA ARG A 2 15.19 -29.00 8.72
C ARG A 2 14.32 -27.75 8.61
N CYS A 3 14.62 -26.73 9.41
CA CYS A 3 14.03 -25.40 9.29
C CYS A 3 14.50 -24.75 7.97
N LYS A 4 13.57 -24.51 7.04
CA LYS A 4 13.83 -23.66 5.87
C LYS A 4 13.51 -22.21 6.29
N GLY A 5 14.54 -21.41 6.49
CA GLY A 5 14.40 -19.98 6.70
C GLY A 5 13.84 -19.32 5.44
N ALA A 6 12.74 -18.61 5.56
CA ALA A 6 12.21 -17.74 4.52
C ALA A 6 13.03 -16.45 4.52
N THR A 7 13.80 -16.24 3.46
CA THR A 7 14.53 -15.00 3.23
C THR A 7 13.56 -13.94 2.71
N LEU A 8 13.34 -12.91 3.49
CA LEU A 8 12.56 -11.75 3.10
C LEU A 8 13.36 -10.97 2.05
N ILE A 9 12.95 -11.02 0.78
CA ILE A 9 13.55 -10.21 -0.28
C ILE A 9 12.78 -8.88 -0.33
N VAL A 10 13.41 -7.84 0.21
CA VAL A 10 12.98 -6.45 0.02
C VAL A 10 13.39 -6.04 -1.39
N VAL A 11 12.44 -5.93 -2.31
CA VAL A 11 12.68 -5.38 -3.64
C VAL A 11 12.62 -3.87 -3.55
N SER A 12 13.79 -3.24 -3.37
CA SER A 12 13.96 -1.80 -3.54
C SER A 12 13.92 -1.48 -5.04
N ALA A 13 12.92 -0.73 -5.48
CA ALA A 13 12.89 -0.17 -6.82
C ALA A 13 14.02 0.87 -6.95
N ALA A 14 15.12 0.47 -7.60
CA ALA A 14 16.23 1.37 -7.93
C ALA A 14 15.79 2.27 -9.09
N PHE A 15 15.64 3.56 -8.82
CA PHE A 15 15.60 4.57 -9.86
C PHE A 15 17.00 4.68 -10.49
N VAL A 16 17.12 4.31 -11.77
CA VAL A 16 18.32 4.52 -12.57
C VAL A 16 18.41 5.99 -12.90
N ALA A 17 19.26 6.73 -12.19
CA ALA A 17 19.71 8.04 -12.61
C ALA A 17 20.77 7.85 -13.71
N ALA A 18 20.44 8.21 -14.94
CA ALA A 18 21.38 8.24 -16.04
C ALA A 18 22.37 9.39 -15.83
N CYS A 19 23.58 9.11 -15.32
CA CYS A 19 24.73 9.99 -15.38
C CYS A 19 25.39 9.84 -16.74
N GLY A 20 25.14 10.79 -17.63
CA GLY A 20 25.93 11.01 -18.85
C GLY A 20 27.28 11.61 -18.51
N GLY A 21 28.34 10.80 -18.52
CA GLY A 21 29.71 11.24 -18.44
C GLY A 21 30.26 11.52 -19.85
N GLY A 22 30.60 12.77 -20.15
CA GLY A 22 31.32 13.17 -21.33
C GLY A 22 32.56 14.00 -20.93
N GLY A 23 33.72 13.41 -20.96
CA GLY A 23 34.96 14.11 -20.84
C GLY A 23 35.33 14.78 -22.16
N GLY A 24 35.78 16.03 -22.14
CA GLY A 24 36.32 16.75 -23.29
C GLY A 24 37.04 18.00 -22.83
N THR A 25 38.36 18.01 -23.08
CA THR A 25 39.33 19.06 -22.77
C THR A 25 39.26 20.24 -23.74
N ALA A 26 39.59 21.41 -23.20
CA ALA A 26 40.23 22.57 -23.80
C ALA A 26 39.41 23.63 -24.55
N GLY A 27 39.43 24.85 -24.02
CA GLY A 27 39.74 26.09 -24.71
C GLY A 27 38.61 26.79 -25.47
N GLY A 28 38.09 27.89 -24.89
CA GLY A 28 37.29 28.84 -25.63
C GLY A 28 36.54 29.79 -24.70
N ALA A 29 37.11 31.01 -24.54
CA ALA A 29 36.39 32.13 -23.95
C ALA A 29 35.17 32.49 -24.85
N GLY A 30 33.98 32.17 -24.42
CA GLY A 30 32.73 32.46 -25.14
C GLY A 30 31.65 32.87 -24.16
N ASN A 31 31.12 34.05 -24.38
CA ASN A 31 30.01 34.69 -23.71
C ASN A 31 29.01 33.71 -23.10
N ALA A 32 28.89 33.72 -21.81
CA ALA A 32 27.83 33.02 -21.10
C ALA A 32 26.50 33.75 -21.40
N SER A 33 25.78 33.30 -22.42
CA SER A 33 24.38 33.61 -22.60
C SER A 33 23.65 32.88 -21.50
N ALA A 34 23.17 33.59 -20.49
CA ALA A 34 22.31 33.04 -19.45
C ALA A 34 21.05 32.49 -20.10
N SER A 35 20.97 31.17 -20.24
CA SER A 35 19.72 30.49 -20.56
C SER A 35 18.70 30.83 -19.46
N PRO A 36 17.49 31.31 -19.80
CA PRO A 36 16.45 31.52 -18.82
C PRO A 36 16.14 30.16 -18.18
N SER A 37 16.43 30.05 -16.89
CA SER A 37 16.01 28.90 -16.09
C SER A 37 14.50 28.83 -16.18
N ALA A 38 13.98 27.79 -16.86
CA ALA A 38 12.55 27.52 -16.87
C ALA A 38 12.08 27.41 -15.41
N PRO A 39 10.93 28.01 -15.05
CA PRO A 39 10.41 27.88 -13.70
C PRO A 39 10.21 26.39 -13.42
N ILE A 40 10.90 25.89 -12.39
CA ILE A 40 10.65 24.56 -11.86
C ILE A 40 9.24 24.63 -11.29
N LEU A 41 8.26 24.07 -12.01
CA LEU A 41 6.94 23.82 -11.47
C LEU A 41 7.13 22.88 -10.30
N ASN A 42 7.14 23.46 -9.10
CA ASN A 42 7.12 22.71 -7.86
C ASN A 42 5.70 22.12 -7.72
N LEU A 43 5.45 21.05 -8.47
CA LEU A 43 4.26 20.22 -8.28
C LEU A 43 4.43 19.60 -6.90
N GLY A 44 3.82 20.24 -5.90
CA GLY A 44 3.84 19.74 -4.53
C GLY A 44 3.55 18.24 -4.53
N ALA A 45 4.29 17.49 -3.72
CA ALA A 45 4.03 16.07 -3.59
C ALA A 45 2.54 15.87 -3.24
N PRO A 46 1.84 14.93 -3.89
CA PRO A 46 0.42 14.70 -3.64
C PRO A 46 0.19 14.48 -2.15
N THR A 47 -0.72 15.27 -1.56
CA THR A 47 -1.01 15.20 -0.14
C THR A 47 -1.89 13.99 0.11
N VAL A 48 -1.46 13.10 1.00
CA VAL A 48 -2.29 11.99 1.47
C VAL A 48 -3.22 12.52 2.56
N LYS A 49 -4.52 12.42 2.32
CA LYS A 49 -5.52 12.66 3.36
C LYS A 49 -5.55 11.46 4.30
N LEU A 50 -5.35 11.70 5.59
CA LEU A 50 -5.42 10.67 6.62
C LEU A 50 -6.69 10.87 7.48
N PRO A 51 -7.44 9.81 7.81
CA PRO A 51 -8.52 9.87 8.79
C PRO A 51 -7.97 9.90 10.22
N PHE A 52 -8.85 9.96 11.20
CA PHE A 52 -8.56 9.78 12.62
C PHE A 52 -7.44 10.69 13.15
N ALA A 53 -7.41 11.97 12.70
CA ALA A 53 -6.35 12.92 13.05
C ALA A 53 -4.91 12.40 12.77
N GLY A 54 -4.77 11.52 11.78
CA GLY A 54 -3.49 10.94 11.36
C GLY A 54 -3.13 9.62 12.01
N ASP A 55 -3.90 9.13 12.97
CA ASP A 55 -3.69 7.81 13.58
C ASP A 55 -4.35 6.71 12.73
N VAL A 56 -3.62 6.20 11.76
CA VAL A 56 -4.10 5.19 10.82
C VAL A 56 -4.44 3.84 11.49
N CYS A 57 -3.93 3.59 12.69
CA CYS A 57 -4.23 2.36 13.42
C CYS A 57 -5.64 2.32 14.03
N GLN A 58 -6.37 3.45 14.02
CA GLN A 58 -7.80 3.47 14.36
C GLN A 58 -8.71 2.98 13.23
N SER A 59 -8.14 2.62 12.07
CA SER A 59 -8.90 2.11 10.92
C SER A 59 -9.64 0.81 11.26
N LEU A 60 -9.01 -0.10 11.99
CA LEU A 60 -9.60 -1.35 12.47
C LEU A 60 -9.44 -1.48 13.98
N ALA A 61 -10.47 -2.03 14.63
CA ALA A 61 -10.44 -2.41 16.04
C ALA A 61 -10.27 -3.93 16.19
N ALA A 62 -9.93 -4.39 17.38
CA ALA A 62 -9.79 -5.82 17.66
C ALA A 62 -11.06 -6.63 17.30
N THR A 63 -12.24 -6.03 17.44
CA THR A 63 -13.53 -6.64 17.12
C THR A 63 -13.80 -6.81 15.63
N ASP A 64 -13.01 -6.21 14.74
CA ASP A 64 -13.17 -6.35 13.29
C ASP A 64 -12.50 -7.60 12.75
N PHE A 65 -11.60 -8.19 13.54
CA PHE A 65 -10.92 -9.42 13.17
C PHE A 65 -11.78 -10.62 13.58
N PRO A 66 -12.15 -11.52 12.64
CA PRO A 66 -12.92 -12.70 12.98
C PRO A 66 -12.12 -13.59 13.94
N GLY A 67 -12.76 -14.02 15.05
CA GLY A 67 -12.13 -14.89 16.02
C GLY A 67 -11.78 -16.28 15.45
N ASP A 68 -12.58 -16.76 14.51
CA ASP A 68 -12.41 -18.05 13.85
C ASP A 68 -12.35 -17.85 12.34
N ILE A 69 -11.26 -18.31 11.70
CA ILE A 69 -11.09 -18.21 10.27
C ILE A 69 -10.20 -19.36 9.74
N ALA A 70 -10.57 -19.91 8.58
CA ALA A 70 -9.82 -20.95 7.88
C ALA A 70 -9.44 -22.17 8.75
N GLY A 71 -10.33 -22.58 9.67
CA GLY A 71 -10.08 -23.71 10.56
C GLY A 71 -9.13 -23.43 11.75
N THR A 72 -8.74 -22.17 11.94
CA THR A 72 -7.96 -21.70 13.09
C THR A 72 -8.84 -20.79 13.93
N SER A 73 -8.93 -21.06 15.24
CA SER A 73 -9.74 -20.31 16.19
C SER A 73 -8.89 -19.43 17.12
N GLY A 74 -9.56 -18.47 17.75
CA GLY A 74 -8.97 -17.66 18.82
C GLY A 74 -7.96 -16.63 18.33
N TRP A 75 -8.18 -16.03 17.15
CA TRP A 75 -7.36 -14.91 16.67
C TRP A 75 -7.56 -13.69 17.56
N THR A 76 -6.44 -13.14 18.04
CA THR A 76 -6.41 -11.99 18.93
C THR A 76 -5.45 -10.94 18.39
N LEU A 77 -5.86 -9.69 18.39
CA LEU A 77 -4.98 -8.56 18.09
C LEU A 77 -4.04 -8.34 19.27
N THR A 78 -2.74 -8.51 19.04
CA THR A 78 -1.70 -8.41 20.09
C THR A 78 -0.95 -7.09 20.05
N LYS A 79 -0.82 -6.49 18.86
CA LYS A 79 -0.10 -5.22 18.66
C LYS A 79 -0.60 -4.51 17.39
N THR A 80 -0.53 -3.19 17.39
CA THR A 80 -0.59 -2.34 16.19
C THR A 80 0.70 -1.55 16.04
N GLU A 81 1.14 -1.34 14.80
CA GLU A 81 2.36 -0.61 14.52
C GLU A 81 2.20 0.21 13.24
N VAL A 82 2.56 1.50 13.32
CA VAL A 82 2.66 2.33 12.12
C VAL A 82 3.99 2.04 11.44
N ILE A 83 3.93 1.65 10.17
CA ILE A 83 5.11 1.37 9.35
C ILE A 83 5.12 2.24 8.11
N ASP A 84 6.32 2.55 7.61
CA ASP A 84 6.49 3.30 6.38
C ASP A 84 6.30 2.38 5.17
N GLY A 85 5.38 2.77 4.30
CA GLY A 85 5.24 2.30 2.94
C GLY A 85 4.96 0.82 2.73
N MET A 86 3.71 0.48 2.37
CA MET A 86 3.35 -0.82 1.83
C MET A 86 2.38 -0.62 0.66
N ALA A 87 2.59 -1.36 -0.44
CA ALA A 87 1.71 -1.35 -1.62
C ALA A 87 1.40 0.05 -2.20
N GLY A 88 2.37 1.00 -2.10
CA GLY A 88 2.20 2.38 -2.56
C GLY A 88 1.70 3.36 -1.50
N ALA A 89 1.11 2.91 -0.40
CA ALA A 89 0.70 3.75 0.71
C ALA A 89 1.92 4.31 1.48
N LYS A 90 1.89 5.60 1.83
CA LYS A 90 2.98 6.25 2.58
C LYS A 90 2.95 5.92 4.06
N THR A 91 1.76 5.72 4.62
CA THR A 91 1.55 5.44 6.04
C THR A 91 0.60 4.26 6.16
N VAL A 92 1.04 3.23 6.83
CA VAL A 92 0.31 1.96 6.99
C VAL A 92 0.27 1.57 8.45
N CYS A 93 -0.88 1.14 8.95
CA CYS A 93 -0.95 0.39 10.19
C CYS A 93 -0.87 -1.10 9.89
N ARG A 94 0.06 -1.78 10.53
CA ARG A 94 0.15 -3.23 10.61
C ARG A 94 -0.53 -3.71 11.87
N TYR A 95 -1.32 -4.76 11.74
CA TYR A 95 -2.05 -5.40 12.84
C TYR A 95 -1.44 -6.76 13.11
N ASP A 96 -0.73 -6.92 14.20
CA ASP A 96 -0.12 -8.19 14.61
C ASP A 96 -1.19 -9.03 15.32
N LEU A 97 -1.54 -10.16 14.73
CA LEU A 97 -2.54 -11.10 15.23
C LEU A 97 -1.87 -12.42 15.60
N THR A 98 -2.35 -13.02 16.67
CA THR A 98 -1.91 -14.36 17.11
C THR A 98 -3.15 -15.22 17.37
N SER A 99 -3.13 -16.44 16.87
CA SER A 99 -4.18 -17.43 17.10
C SER A 99 -3.94 -18.26 18.36
N GLY A 100 -4.97 -18.96 18.83
CA GLY A 100 -4.88 -19.83 19.99
C GLY A 100 -3.85 -20.98 19.88
N ASN A 101 -3.46 -21.36 18.64
CA ASN A 101 -2.40 -22.36 18.40
C ASN A 101 -1.01 -21.75 18.17
N GLY A 102 -0.85 -20.43 18.35
CA GLY A 102 0.41 -19.72 18.18
C GLY A 102 0.76 -19.31 16.74
N SER A 103 -0.12 -19.50 15.76
CA SER A 103 0.08 -18.95 14.43
C SER A 103 -0.04 -17.43 14.45
N THR A 104 0.71 -16.74 13.58
CA THR A 104 0.72 -15.28 13.49
C THR A 104 0.29 -14.80 12.10
N SER A 105 -0.35 -13.63 12.03
CA SER A 105 -0.71 -12.95 10.79
C SER A 105 -0.57 -11.44 10.95
N GLN A 106 -0.29 -10.73 9.85
CA GLN A 106 0.01 -9.31 9.87
C GLN A 106 -0.70 -8.55 8.72
N PRO A 107 -2.03 -8.51 8.68
CA PRO A 107 -2.74 -7.67 7.73
C PRO A 107 -2.44 -6.19 7.96
N GLY A 108 -2.62 -5.37 6.92
CA GLY A 108 -2.32 -3.95 7.00
C GLY A 108 -3.38 -3.07 6.36
N VAL A 109 -3.50 -1.84 6.87
CA VAL A 109 -4.34 -0.79 6.27
C VAL A 109 -3.50 0.47 6.07
N GLY A 110 -3.52 1.00 4.86
CA GLY A 110 -2.80 2.22 4.51
C GLY A 110 -3.66 3.18 3.71
N TYR A 111 -3.12 4.38 3.50
CA TYR A 111 -3.79 5.44 2.74
C TYR A 111 -2.84 6.02 1.70
N GLU A 112 -3.39 6.25 0.51
CA GLU A 112 -2.72 6.90 -0.62
C GLU A 112 -3.40 8.23 -0.97
N SER A 113 -2.76 9.02 -1.83
CA SER A 113 -3.43 10.17 -2.40
C SER A 113 -4.54 9.71 -3.35
N VAL A 114 -5.75 10.23 -3.14
CA VAL A 114 -6.89 9.97 -4.01
C VAL A 114 -6.66 10.51 -5.43
N ASP A 115 -5.80 11.50 -5.60
CA ASP A 115 -5.45 12.08 -6.90
C ASP A 115 -4.75 11.08 -7.82
N ASN A 116 -4.13 10.05 -7.24
CA ASN A 116 -3.44 9.00 -7.98
C ASN A 116 -4.34 7.82 -8.33
N TRP A 117 -5.61 7.81 -7.90
CA TRP A 117 -6.52 6.67 -8.05
C TRP A 117 -6.61 6.14 -9.47
N ASP A 118 -6.95 7.00 -10.42
CA ASP A 118 -7.19 6.57 -11.80
C ASP A 118 -5.92 6.06 -12.47
N SER A 119 -4.77 6.68 -12.20
CA SER A 119 -3.48 6.24 -12.72
C SER A 119 -3.05 4.90 -12.10
N ALA A 120 -3.19 4.71 -10.80
CA ALA A 120 -2.89 3.46 -10.11
C ALA A 120 -3.77 2.32 -10.62
N LYS A 121 -5.08 2.55 -10.75
CA LYS A 121 -6.03 1.59 -11.31
C LYS A 121 -5.69 1.20 -12.75
N GLN A 122 -5.32 2.17 -13.61
CA GLN A 122 -4.89 1.87 -14.98
C GLN A 122 -3.62 1.00 -15.04
N ILE A 123 -2.66 1.24 -14.14
CA ILE A 123 -1.47 0.40 -14.02
C ILE A 123 -1.86 -1.02 -13.61
N ALA A 124 -2.74 -1.17 -12.61
CA ALA A 124 -3.22 -2.47 -12.16
C ALA A 124 -3.92 -3.25 -13.26
N VAL A 125 -4.81 -2.61 -14.03
CA VAL A 125 -5.54 -3.23 -15.17
C VAL A 125 -4.58 -3.73 -16.26
N LYS A 126 -3.48 -3.02 -16.50
CA LYS A 126 -2.48 -3.36 -17.53
C LYS A 126 -1.42 -4.35 -17.04
N SER A 127 -1.36 -4.61 -15.74
CA SER A 127 -0.39 -5.54 -15.17
C SER A 127 -0.74 -6.98 -15.57
N THR A 128 0.24 -7.70 -16.12
CA THR A 128 0.12 -9.12 -16.42
C THR A 128 0.54 -10.00 -15.25
N ASP A 129 1.36 -9.46 -14.36
CA ASP A 129 1.97 -10.19 -13.24
C ASP A 129 1.09 -10.18 -11.98
N ASN A 130 0.21 -9.17 -11.88
CA ASN A 130 -0.68 -8.99 -10.74
C ASN A 130 -2.13 -8.96 -11.23
N PRO A 131 -2.85 -10.08 -11.19
CA PRO A 131 -4.23 -10.15 -11.68
C PRO A 131 -5.12 -9.10 -11.03
N TYR A 132 -5.73 -8.26 -11.88
CA TYR A 132 -6.70 -7.25 -11.49
C TYR A 132 -8.10 -7.85 -11.44
N GLN A 133 -8.87 -7.51 -10.41
CA GLN A 133 -10.27 -7.84 -10.28
C GLN A 133 -11.07 -6.63 -9.79
N ALA A 134 -12.07 -6.18 -10.54
CA ALA A 134 -13.01 -5.18 -10.06
C ALA A 134 -13.84 -5.73 -8.89
N VAL A 135 -14.07 -4.89 -7.87
CA VAL A 135 -14.82 -5.28 -6.66
C VAL A 135 -16.01 -4.34 -6.48
N PRO A 136 -17.15 -4.63 -7.13
CA PRO A 136 -18.33 -3.77 -7.05
C PRO A 136 -18.95 -3.79 -5.64
N GLY A 137 -19.63 -2.67 -5.28
CA GLY A 137 -20.38 -2.54 -4.03
C GLY A 137 -19.52 -2.26 -2.80
N VAL A 138 -18.26 -1.85 -2.98
CA VAL A 138 -17.38 -1.40 -1.89
C VAL A 138 -16.94 0.03 -2.19
N GLY A 139 -17.33 0.97 -1.34
CA GLY A 139 -17.04 2.39 -1.54
C GLY A 139 -17.64 2.96 -2.84
N GLU A 140 -17.00 3.97 -3.37
CA GLU A 140 -17.32 4.60 -4.67
C GLU A 140 -16.75 3.78 -5.83
N ASP A 141 -15.58 3.19 -5.62
CA ASP A 141 -14.87 2.30 -6.54
C ASP A 141 -13.90 1.42 -5.75
N ALA A 142 -13.74 0.16 -6.18
CA ALA A 142 -12.78 -0.73 -5.56
C ALA A 142 -12.24 -1.79 -6.54
N TYR A 143 -11.01 -2.21 -6.31
CA TYR A 143 -10.39 -3.30 -7.05
C TYR A 143 -9.42 -4.10 -6.18
N LEU A 144 -9.28 -5.36 -6.51
CA LEU A 144 -8.34 -6.29 -5.90
C LEU A 144 -7.16 -6.52 -6.84
N VAL A 145 -5.96 -6.61 -6.28
CA VAL A 145 -4.74 -7.04 -6.98
C VAL A 145 -4.10 -8.14 -6.15
N ASN A 146 -3.60 -9.18 -6.81
CA ASN A 146 -2.80 -10.20 -6.13
C ASN A 146 -1.31 -9.89 -6.35
N VAL A 147 -0.59 -9.62 -5.28
CA VAL A 147 0.84 -9.30 -5.30
C VAL A 147 1.60 -10.41 -4.56
N PHE A 148 2.32 -11.25 -5.30
CA PHE A 148 3.08 -12.38 -4.75
C PHE A 148 2.28 -13.31 -3.82
N GLY A 149 1.02 -13.58 -4.18
CA GLY A 149 0.14 -14.44 -3.39
C GLY A 149 -0.65 -13.71 -2.29
N GLN A 150 -0.39 -12.44 -2.06
CA GLN A 150 -1.16 -11.60 -1.14
C GLN A 150 -2.21 -10.79 -1.89
N ASN A 151 -3.43 -10.83 -1.42
CA ASN A 151 -4.49 -9.98 -1.94
C ASN A 151 -4.44 -8.60 -1.31
N VAL A 152 -4.46 -7.59 -2.16
CA VAL A 152 -4.51 -6.19 -1.76
C VAL A 152 -5.78 -5.57 -2.33
N LEU A 153 -6.68 -5.13 -1.45
CA LEU A 153 -7.92 -4.46 -1.82
C LEU A 153 -7.71 -2.95 -1.75
N TYR A 154 -7.93 -2.29 -2.88
CA TYR A 154 -7.93 -0.83 -2.99
C TYR A 154 -9.37 -0.34 -2.99
N VAL A 155 -9.67 0.70 -2.19
CA VAL A 155 -11.02 1.26 -2.05
C VAL A 155 -10.97 2.78 -2.12
N LYS A 156 -11.75 3.36 -3.02
CA LYS A 156 -11.99 4.82 -3.09
C LYS A 156 -13.31 5.12 -2.41
N ALA A 157 -13.30 5.95 -1.40
CA ALA A 157 -14.52 6.38 -0.72
C ALA A 157 -14.30 7.66 0.11
N LYS A 158 -15.30 8.54 0.13
CA LYS A 158 -15.34 9.73 1.00
C LYS A 158 -14.09 10.62 0.90
N GLY A 159 -13.48 10.65 -0.29
CA GLY A 159 -12.23 11.39 -0.56
C GLY A 159 -10.98 10.75 0.02
N TYR A 160 -11.02 9.46 0.33
CA TYR A 160 -9.88 8.64 0.72
C TYR A 160 -9.57 7.60 -0.36
N SER A 161 -8.28 7.27 -0.51
CA SER A 161 -7.81 6.07 -1.18
C SER A 161 -7.22 5.14 -0.13
N ILE A 162 -7.88 4.02 0.11
CA ILE A 162 -7.59 3.08 1.18
C ILE A 162 -6.98 1.83 0.58
N VAL A 163 -5.89 1.35 1.16
CA VAL A 163 -5.19 0.11 0.76
C VAL A 163 -5.29 -0.89 1.91
N ILE A 164 -5.87 -2.04 1.67
CA ILE A 164 -6.04 -3.10 2.65
C ILE A 164 -5.29 -4.33 2.17
N SER A 165 -4.22 -4.70 2.85
CA SER A 165 -3.43 -5.90 2.51
C SER A 165 -3.86 -7.08 3.36
N GLY A 166 -4.18 -8.20 2.72
CA GLY A 166 -4.45 -9.47 3.37
C GLY A 166 -3.18 -10.30 3.52
N VAL A 167 -3.08 -11.00 4.63
CA VAL A 167 -2.08 -12.04 4.90
C VAL A 167 -2.81 -13.24 5.47
N ASP A 168 -2.44 -14.46 5.06
CA ASP A 168 -3.12 -15.66 5.53
C ASP A 168 -3.27 -15.69 7.07
N PRO A 169 -4.45 -16.06 7.56
CA PRO A 169 -5.64 -16.50 6.84
C PRO A 169 -6.61 -15.37 6.41
N PHE A 170 -6.26 -14.10 6.65
CA PHE A 170 -7.08 -12.91 6.34
C PHE A 170 -6.93 -12.43 4.88
N ASN A 171 -6.59 -13.34 3.96
CA ASN A 171 -6.21 -13.03 2.58
C ASN A 171 -7.35 -13.26 1.55
N ASP A 172 -8.54 -13.62 1.99
CA ASP A 172 -9.68 -13.81 1.10
C ASP A 172 -10.47 -12.53 0.88
N LEU A 173 -11.13 -12.41 -0.28
CA LEU A 173 -11.91 -11.22 -0.64
C LEU A 173 -13.06 -10.93 0.33
N PRO A 174 -13.85 -11.90 0.83
CA PRO A 174 -14.87 -11.64 1.85
C PRO A 174 -14.33 -10.96 3.10
N THR A 175 -13.21 -11.43 3.63
CA THR A 175 -12.55 -10.83 4.81
C THR A 175 -12.07 -9.41 4.52
N LEU A 176 -11.42 -9.17 3.38
CA LEU A 176 -10.98 -7.82 2.98
C LEU A 176 -12.16 -6.85 2.80
N LYS A 177 -13.29 -7.33 2.26
CA LYS A 177 -14.53 -6.53 2.17
C LYS A 177 -15.12 -6.22 3.54
N SER A 178 -15.02 -7.13 4.50
CA SER A 178 -15.44 -6.90 5.89
C SER A 178 -14.58 -5.79 6.52
N PHE A 179 -13.27 -5.83 6.36
CA PHE A 179 -12.37 -4.76 6.82
C PHE A 179 -12.71 -3.42 6.16
N ALA A 180 -12.90 -3.41 4.83
CA ALA A 180 -13.32 -2.19 4.14
C ALA A 180 -14.62 -1.62 4.71
N SER A 181 -15.63 -2.46 4.96
CA SER A 181 -16.91 -2.04 5.52
C SER A 181 -16.76 -1.44 6.93
N ALA A 182 -15.92 -2.06 7.77
CA ALA A 182 -15.62 -1.55 9.11
C ALA A 182 -14.95 -0.17 9.06
N ILE A 183 -13.98 0.02 8.17
CA ILE A 183 -13.29 1.31 7.96
C ILE A 183 -14.28 2.36 7.46
N LEU A 184 -15.08 2.05 6.44
CA LEU A 184 -16.05 2.97 5.84
C LEU A 184 -17.17 3.40 6.81
N GLY A 185 -17.46 2.57 7.80
CA GLY A 185 -18.38 2.90 8.89
C GLY A 185 -17.81 3.89 9.92
N ARG A 186 -16.49 4.06 9.96
CA ARG A 186 -15.79 4.94 10.92
C ARG A 186 -15.34 6.29 10.35
N ILE A 187 -15.10 6.39 9.05
CA ILE A 187 -14.65 7.62 8.37
C ILE A 187 -15.78 8.50 7.86
#